data_bb3699f6a87d043e7ad04dc065508e77
#
_entry.id   bb3699f6a87d043e7ad04dc065508e77
#
_cell.length_a   1.000
_cell.length_b   1.000
_cell.length_c   1.000
_cell.angle_alpha   90.00
_cell.angle_beta   90.00
_cell.angle_gamma   90.00
#
_symmetry.space_group_name_H-M   'P 1'
#
loop_
_entity.id
_entity.type
_entity.pdbx_description
1 polymer ?
#
loop_
_entity_poly.entity_id
_entity_poly.type
_entity_poly.pdbx_seq_one_letter_code
_entity_poly.pdbx_strand_id
1 'polypeptide(L)'
;KTLRVDYIFTGDARQQAIYLDELSQLPSWAGRQHHLSELPLEGNGQIIVKDLATKRCIYKTSFSSLFQEWLTTDEAKETAKGFENSFLLPYPKQPVEVEIVLYSPRREVMANYKHIVRPDDILIHKRGVSHVTPHRYMLQSGNEKECIDVAILAEGYTGKEMDLFYQDAQNACEDRKSVV
;
A
#
# COMPACT_ATOMS: atom_id res chain seq x y z
N LYS A 1 -12.48 -5.22 -7.72
CA LYS A 1 -11.91 -6.04 -6.64
C LYS A 1 -10.44 -5.71 -6.43
N THR A 2 -9.96 -5.90 -5.20
CA THR A 2 -8.57 -5.69 -4.80
C THR A 2 -7.89 -7.01 -4.52
N LEU A 3 -6.67 -7.18 -4.98
CA LEU A 3 -5.72 -8.16 -4.50
C LEU A 3 -4.90 -7.49 -3.38
N ARG A 4 -5.07 -7.94 -2.15
CA ARG A 4 -4.18 -7.62 -1.05
C ARG A 4 -3.06 -8.65 -1.04
N VAL A 5 -1.84 -8.16 -0.99
CA VAL A 5 -0.63 -8.98 -0.92
C VAL A 5 0.13 -8.59 0.33
N ASP A 6 0.32 -9.53 1.22
CA ASP A 6 1.07 -9.35 2.44
C ASP A 6 2.45 -9.96 2.28
N TYR A 7 3.49 -9.17 2.56
CA TYR A 7 4.88 -9.59 2.51
C TYR A 7 5.57 -9.34 3.84
N ILE A 8 6.54 -10.17 4.14
CA ILE A 8 7.50 -9.95 5.22
C ILE A 8 8.81 -9.49 4.58
N PHE A 9 9.24 -8.26 4.90
CA PHE A 9 10.60 -7.77 4.60
C PHE A 9 11.48 -8.08 5.78
N THR A 10 12.61 -8.71 5.54
CA THR A 10 13.50 -9.16 6.61
C THR A 10 14.95 -8.93 6.25
N GLY A 11 15.79 -8.88 7.27
CA GLY A 11 17.23 -8.76 7.14
C GLY A 11 17.82 -7.67 8.02
N ASP A 12 18.96 -7.17 7.61
CA ASP A 12 19.75 -6.13 8.27
C ASP A 12 20.24 -5.09 7.25
N ALA A 13 21.09 -4.16 7.68
CA ALA A 13 21.65 -3.11 6.82
C ALA A 13 22.49 -3.65 5.64
N ARG A 14 22.91 -4.92 5.65
CA ARG A 14 23.79 -5.54 4.64
C ARG A 14 23.04 -6.47 3.73
N GLN A 15 22.08 -7.24 4.27
CA GLN A 15 21.38 -8.29 3.55
C GLN A 15 19.88 -8.21 3.80
N GLN A 16 19.10 -8.20 2.73
CA GLN A 16 17.65 -8.07 2.79
C GLN A 16 16.99 -9.21 2.00
N ALA A 17 15.83 -9.64 2.46
CA ALA A 17 15.01 -10.63 1.78
C ALA A 17 13.52 -10.27 1.87
N ILE A 18 12.73 -10.81 0.94
CA ILE A 18 11.29 -10.60 0.84
C ILE A 18 10.64 -11.99 0.81
N TYR A 19 9.61 -12.18 1.61
CA TYR A 19 8.79 -13.39 1.61
C TYR A 19 7.33 -13.03 1.42
N LEU A 20 6.63 -13.80 0.59
CA LEU A 20 5.18 -13.74 0.50
C LEU A 20 4.59 -14.41 1.75
N ASP A 21 3.70 -13.71 2.42
CA ASP A 21 2.96 -14.21 3.58
C ASP A 21 1.56 -14.66 3.16
N GLU A 22 0.70 -13.74 2.72
CA GLU A 22 -0.68 -14.05 2.38
C GLU A 22 -1.16 -13.32 1.12
N LEU A 23 -2.11 -13.96 0.43
CA LEU A 23 -2.89 -13.34 -0.64
C LEU A 23 -4.37 -13.28 -0.23
N SER A 24 -4.98 -12.11 -0.34
CA SER A 24 -6.39 -11.92 -0.06
C SER A 24 -7.11 -11.17 -1.17
N GLN A 25 -8.39 -11.52 -1.42
CA GLN A 25 -9.29 -10.77 -2.30
C GLN A 25 -10.23 -9.91 -1.46
N LEU A 26 -10.27 -8.59 -1.74
CA LEU A 26 -11.24 -7.67 -1.18
C LEU A 26 -12.32 -7.31 -2.22
N PRO A 27 -13.54 -6.91 -1.78
CA PRO A 27 -14.69 -6.78 -2.67
C PRO A 27 -14.60 -5.64 -3.68
N SER A 28 -13.96 -4.52 -3.35
CA SER A 28 -13.86 -3.32 -4.18
C SER A 28 -12.41 -2.89 -4.41
N TRP A 29 -12.18 -2.12 -5.48
CA TRP A 29 -10.91 -1.46 -5.77
C TRP A 29 -11.12 0.05 -5.63
N ALA A 30 -10.36 0.66 -4.71
CA ALA A 30 -10.40 2.10 -4.43
C ALA A 30 -9.15 2.85 -4.91
N GLY A 31 -8.17 2.14 -5.51
CA GLY A 31 -6.95 2.76 -6.01
C GLY A 31 -7.11 3.37 -7.40
N ARG A 32 -6.00 3.78 -8.01
CA ARG A 32 -5.94 4.40 -9.33
C ARG A 32 -6.72 3.62 -10.38
N GLN A 33 -7.46 4.35 -11.24
CA GLN A 33 -8.24 3.82 -12.37
C GLN A 33 -7.51 4.03 -13.72
N HIS A 34 -6.60 5.02 -13.80
CA HIS A 34 -5.88 5.43 -15.01
C HIS A 34 -4.37 5.39 -14.78
N HIS A 35 -3.60 5.39 -15.87
CA HIS A 35 -2.13 5.37 -15.85
C HIS A 35 -1.54 4.25 -14.97
N LEU A 36 -2.19 3.07 -15.03
CA LEU A 36 -1.91 1.97 -14.11
C LEU A 36 -0.47 1.43 -14.22
N SER A 37 0.14 1.53 -15.39
CA SER A 37 1.52 1.06 -15.64
C SER A 37 2.59 2.12 -15.45
N GLU A 38 2.21 3.33 -15.02
CA GLU A 38 3.13 4.44 -14.79
C GLU A 38 3.45 4.59 -13.29
N LEU A 39 4.63 5.14 -12.99
CA LEU A 39 5.00 5.52 -11.62
C LEU A 39 4.75 7.00 -11.42
N PRO A 40 3.79 7.40 -10.60
CA PRO A 40 3.56 8.82 -10.30
C PRO A 40 4.68 9.42 -9.45
N LEU A 41 5.26 8.64 -8.55
CA LEU A 41 6.37 9.01 -7.66
C LEU A 41 7.31 7.82 -7.51
N GLU A 42 8.58 8.09 -7.21
CA GLU A 42 9.56 7.05 -6.91
C GLU A 42 9.80 6.96 -5.39
N GLY A 43 9.46 5.80 -4.83
CA GLY A 43 9.81 5.43 -3.46
C GLY A 43 11.03 4.51 -3.42
N ASN A 44 11.37 4.02 -2.23
CA ASN A 44 12.47 3.07 -2.02
C ASN A 44 12.11 1.63 -2.41
N GLY A 45 10.86 1.37 -2.77
CA GLY A 45 10.41 0.08 -3.28
C GLY A 45 9.45 0.25 -4.44
N GLN A 46 9.30 -0.81 -5.23
CA GLN A 46 8.37 -0.89 -6.35
C GLN A 46 7.67 -2.22 -6.39
N ILE A 47 6.40 -2.20 -6.80
CA ILE A 47 5.66 -3.38 -7.20
C ILE A 47 5.29 -3.25 -8.67
N ILE A 48 5.56 -4.29 -9.44
CA ILE A 48 5.30 -4.38 -10.87
C ILE A 48 4.44 -5.61 -11.11
N VAL A 49 3.28 -5.43 -11.73
CA VAL A 49 2.39 -6.52 -12.12
C VAL A 49 2.42 -6.66 -13.63
N LYS A 50 2.79 -7.84 -14.10
CA LYS A 50 2.86 -8.17 -15.52
C LYS A 50 1.86 -9.27 -15.86
N ASP A 51 1.16 -9.12 -16.95
CA ASP A 51 0.39 -10.23 -17.52
C ASP A 51 1.34 -11.40 -17.82
N LEU A 52 0.96 -12.59 -17.33
CA LEU A 52 1.88 -13.75 -17.38
C LEU A 52 2.15 -14.22 -18.82
N ALA A 53 1.14 -14.13 -19.71
CA ALA A 53 1.23 -14.60 -21.08
C ALA A 53 1.98 -13.61 -21.98
N THR A 54 1.62 -12.33 -21.88
CA THR A 54 2.15 -11.27 -22.77
C THR A 54 3.38 -10.57 -22.22
N LYS A 55 3.70 -10.76 -20.94
CA LYS A 55 4.77 -10.06 -20.20
C LYS A 55 4.60 -8.54 -20.14
N ARG A 56 3.47 -8.02 -20.60
CA ARG A 56 3.18 -6.58 -20.55
C ARG A 56 2.92 -6.12 -19.13
N CYS A 57 3.51 -5.01 -18.72
CA CYS A 57 3.20 -4.36 -17.45
C CYS A 57 1.75 -3.83 -17.50
N ILE A 58 0.93 -4.25 -16.55
CA ILE A 58 -0.48 -3.86 -16.40
C ILE A 58 -0.73 -2.99 -15.17
N TYR A 59 0.14 -3.05 -14.19
CA TYR A 59 0.10 -2.19 -13.02
C TYR A 59 1.50 -1.98 -12.47
N LYS A 60 1.75 -0.77 -11.96
CA LYS A 60 3.01 -0.41 -11.32
C LYS A 60 2.76 0.60 -10.22
N THR A 61 3.38 0.41 -9.08
CA THR A 61 3.33 1.35 -7.96
C THR A 61 4.66 1.38 -7.24
N SER A 62 4.92 2.46 -6.52
CA SER A 62 6.06 2.59 -5.63
C SER A 62 5.60 2.79 -4.19
N PHE A 63 6.50 2.54 -3.27
CA PHE A 63 6.26 2.69 -1.85
C PHE A 63 7.56 3.03 -1.11
N SER A 64 7.42 3.49 0.13
CA SER A 64 8.47 3.51 1.15
C SER A 64 7.96 2.73 2.35
N SER A 65 8.85 2.04 3.07
CA SER A 65 8.46 1.15 4.17
C SER A 65 9.23 1.48 5.45
N LEU A 66 8.61 1.18 6.58
CA LEU A 66 9.26 1.29 7.90
C LEU A 66 10.50 0.40 7.99
N PHE A 67 10.52 -0.75 7.32
CA PHE A 67 11.70 -1.59 7.23
C PHE A 67 12.90 -0.84 6.65
N GLN A 68 12.70 -0.13 5.52
CA GLN A 68 13.78 0.63 4.87
C GLN A 68 14.21 1.86 5.68
N GLU A 69 13.30 2.45 6.45
CA GLU A 69 13.62 3.51 7.40
C GLU A 69 14.46 2.96 8.56
N TRP A 70 14.03 1.85 9.16
CA TRP A 70 14.76 1.18 10.22
C TRP A 70 16.18 0.75 9.79
N LEU A 71 16.39 0.33 8.53
CA LEU A 71 17.71 -0.04 8.00
C LEU A 71 18.74 1.07 8.10
N THR A 72 18.33 2.33 8.30
CA THR A 72 19.23 3.47 8.48
C THR A 72 19.75 3.62 9.93
N THR A 73 19.20 2.86 10.86
CA THR A 73 19.57 2.92 12.28
C THR A 73 20.85 2.12 12.60
N ASP A 74 21.48 2.42 13.74
CA ASP A 74 22.63 1.64 14.20
C ASP A 74 22.24 0.21 14.58
N GLU A 75 21.03 -0.01 15.09
CA GLU A 75 20.51 -1.34 15.42
C GLU A 75 20.52 -2.28 14.20
N ALA A 76 20.17 -1.78 13.02
CA ALA A 76 20.13 -2.57 11.80
C ALA A 76 21.52 -3.04 11.32
N LYS A 77 22.61 -2.49 11.86
CA LYS A 77 23.97 -2.94 11.57
C LYS A 77 24.34 -4.20 12.35
N GLU A 78 23.64 -4.46 13.46
CA GLU A 78 23.95 -5.54 14.41
C GLU A 78 22.89 -6.62 14.49
N THR A 79 21.63 -6.28 14.14
CA THR A 79 20.47 -7.16 14.32
C THR A 79 19.64 -7.24 13.05
N ALA A 80 19.20 -8.46 12.69
CA ALA A 80 18.20 -8.67 11.64
C ALA A 80 16.80 -8.65 12.24
N LYS A 81 15.84 -8.02 11.53
CA LYS A 81 14.41 -7.98 11.88
C LYS A 81 13.52 -8.30 10.70
N GLY A 82 12.27 -8.67 11.01
CA GLY A 82 11.19 -8.84 10.03
C GLY A 82 10.11 -7.78 10.24
N PHE A 83 9.57 -7.26 9.14
CA PHE A 83 8.50 -6.27 9.11
C PHE A 83 7.39 -6.74 8.18
N GLU A 84 6.18 -6.77 8.68
CA GLU A 84 4.99 -7.03 7.88
C GLU A 84 4.66 -5.81 7.02
N ASN A 85 4.31 -6.06 5.75
CA ASN A 85 3.93 -5.02 4.80
C ASN A 85 2.74 -5.51 3.99
N SER A 86 1.69 -4.70 3.89
CA SER A 86 0.49 -4.99 3.11
C SER A 86 0.37 -4.05 1.93
N PHE A 87 0.12 -4.60 0.75
CA PHE A 87 -0.08 -3.82 -0.47
C PHE A 87 -1.40 -4.16 -1.14
N LEU A 88 -2.04 -3.13 -1.69
CA LEU A 88 -3.29 -3.25 -2.43
C LEU A 88 -3.03 -3.07 -3.92
N LEU A 89 -3.42 -4.06 -4.71
CA LEU A 89 -3.26 -4.10 -6.15
C LEU A 89 -4.63 -4.33 -6.81
N PRO A 90 -4.84 -3.91 -8.07
CA PRO A 90 -6.03 -4.33 -8.81
C PRO A 90 -6.09 -5.86 -8.91
N TYR A 91 -7.24 -6.44 -8.61
CA TYR A 91 -7.42 -7.90 -8.72
C TYR A 91 -7.33 -8.33 -10.19
N PRO A 92 -6.40 -9.23 -10.55
CA PRO A 92 -6.19 -9.61 -11.92
C PRO A 92 -7.34 -10.45 -12.47
N LYS A 93 -7.61 -10.34 -13.78
CA LYS A 93 -8.58 -11.18 -14.50
C LYS A 93 -7.96 -12.44 -15.07
N GLN A 94 -6.65 -12.44 -15.29
CA GLN A 94 -5.83 -13.50 -15.84
C GLN A 94 -4.60 -13.72 -14.95
N PRO A 95 -3.89 -14.85 -15.06
CA PRO A 95 -2.65 -15.05 -14.32
C PRO A 95 -1.64 -13.94 -14.55
N VAL A 96 -1.01 -13.48 -13.46
CA VAL A 96 -0.03 -12.40 -13.48
C VAL A 96 1.23 -12.80 -12.73
N GLU A 97 2.34 -12.18 -13.12
CA GLU A 97 3.58 -12.16 -12.35
C GLU A 97 3.61 -10.86 -11.54
N VAL A 98 3.77 -10.98 -10.24
CA VAL A 98 3.99 -9.86 -9.33
C VAL A 98 5.46 -9.84 -8.96
N GLU A 99 6.12 -8.73 -9.22
CA GLU A 99 7.51 -8.47 -8.86
C GLU A 99 7.56 -7.36 -7.83
N ILE A 100 8.24 -7.58 -6.71
CA ILE A 100 8.48 -6.57 -5.69
C ILE A 100 9.99 -6.38 -5.51
N VAL A 101 10.42 -5.13 -5.48
CA VAL A 101 11.84 -4.75 -5.45
C VAL A 101 12.07 -3.73 -4.34
N LEU A 102 13.10 -3.94 -3.54
CA LEU A 102 13.62 -2.95 -2.59
C LEU A 102 14.91 -2.35 -3.15
N TYR A 103 15.02 -1.04 -3.09
CA TYR A 103 16.17 -0.28 -3.58
C TYR A 103 16.91 0.40 -2.43
N SER A 104 18.22 0.49 -2.55
CA SER A 104 19.04 1.37 -1.73
C SER A 104 18.75 2.85 -2.06
N PRO A 105 19.22 3.80 -1.22
CA PRO A 105 19.17 5.23 -1.55
C PRO A 105 19.87 5.59 -2.88
N ARG A 106 20.81 4.73 -3.32
CA ARG A 106 21.52 4.87 -4.61
C ARG A 106 20.82 4.16 -5.77
N ARG A 107 19.61 3.66 -5.56
CA ARG A 107 18.80 2.92 -6.54
C ARG A 107 19.40 1.57 -6.95
N GLU A 108 20.26 0.99 -6.13
CA GLU A 108 20.74 -0.39 -6.30
C GLU A 108 19.68 -1.36 -5.78
N VAL A 109 19.52 -2.49 -6.46
CA VAL A 109 18.57 -3.54 -6.02
C VAL A 109 19.15 -4.24 -4.80
N MET A 110 18.44 -4.13 -3.66
CA MET A 110 18.81 -4.77 -2.39
C MET A 110 18.09 -6.10 -2.19
N ALA A 111 16.85 -6.19 -2.63
CA ALA A 111 16.08 -7.42 -2.65
C ALA A 111 15.08 -7.40 -3.82
N ASN A 112 14.84 -8.57 -4.41
CA ASN A 112 13.85 -8.76 -5.46
C ASN A 112 13.15 -10.09 -5.22
N TYR A 113 11.82 -10.07 -5.27
CA TYR A 113 11.01 -11.27 -5.17
C TYR A 113 9.93 -11.28 -6.26
N LYS A 114 9.75 -12.45 -6.90
CA LYS A 114 8.74 -12.65 -7.94
C LYS A 114 7.89 -13.85 -7.62
N HIS A 115 6.60 -13.70 -7.81
CA HIS A 115 5.67 -14.83 -7.72
C HIS A 115 4.52 -14.69 -8.73
N ILE A 116 3.84 -15.80 -8.97
CA ILE A 116 2.70 -15.86 -9.87
C ILE A 116 1.42 -15.83 -9.02
N VAL A 117 0.48 -14.98 -9.42
CA VAL A 117 -0.88 -14.96 -8.87
C VAL A 117 -1.83 -15.46 -9.94
N ARG A 118 -2.58 -16.51 -9.61
CA ARG A 118 -3.70 -17.02 -10.41
C ARG A 118 -5.00 -16.59 -9.75
N PRO A 119 -5.91 -15.90 -10.45
CA PRO A 119 -7.14 -15.36 -9.84
C PRO A 119 -8.11 -16.43 -9.32
N ASP A 120 -7.96 -17.66 -9.77
CA ASP A 120 -8.75 -18.84 -9.37
C ASP A 120 -8.05 -19.71 -8.29
N ASP A 121 -6.89 -19.26 -7.77
CA ASP A 121 -6.16 -19.98 -6.73
C ASP A 121 -6.99 -20.04 -5.44
N ILE A 122 -7.18 -21.25 -4.93
CA ILE A 122 -7.95 -21.51 -3.70
C ILE A 122 -7.26 -20.97 -2.44
N LEU A 123 -5.95 -20.72 -2.50
CA LEU A 123 -5.18 -20.14 -1.40
C LEU A 123 -5.37 -18.63 -1.27
N ILE A 124 -6.05 -17.98 -2.21
CA ILE A 124 -6.42 -16.56 -2.08
C ILE A 124 -7.62 -16.45 -1.15
N HIS A 125 -7.42 -15.91 0.03
CA HIS A 125 -8.45 -15.76 1.05
C HIS A 125 -9.48 -14.70 0.61
N LYS A 126 -10.74 -15.11 0.44
CA LYS A 126 -11.83 -14.18 0.13
C LYS A 126 -12.29 -13.49 1.39
N ARG A 127 -11.93 -12.22 1.55
CA ARG A 127 -12.36 -11.39 2.67
C ARG A 127 -13.61 -10.60 2.29
N GLY A 128 -14.63 -10.66 3.16
CA GLY A 128 -15.83 -9.83 3.05
C GLY A 128 -15.57 -8.39 3.54
N VAL A 129 -16.60 -7.56 3.45
CA VAL A 129 -16.62 -6.29 4.19
C VAL A 129 -16.93 -6.64 5.65
N SER A 130 -15.92 -6.65 6.50
CA SER A 130 -16.09 -6.77 7.94
C SER A 130 -15.99 -5.37 8.55
N HIS A 131 -16.86 -5.03 9.48
CA HIS A 131 -16.82 -3.82 10.29
C HIS A 131 -16.35 -2.56 9.57
N VAL A 132 -17.32 -1.81 9.01
CA VAL A 132 -17.03 -0.47 8.48
C VAL A 132 -16.64 0.41 9.66
N THR A 133 -15.41 0.93 9.65
CA THR A 133 -14.97 1.92 10.63
C THR A 133 -15.92 3.12 10.58
N PRO A 134 -16.50 3.54 11.73
CA PRO A 134 -17.32 4.73 11.76
C PRO A 134 -16.58 5.92 11.14
N HIS A 135 -17.22 6.60 10.21
CA HIS A 135 -16.61 7.74 9.51
C HIS A 135 -17.62 8.84 9.27
N ARG A 136 -17.14 10.03 9.01
CA ARG A 136 -17.93 11.20 8.68
C ARG A 136 -17.27 11.98 7.56
N TYR A 137 -18.05 12.39 6.56
CA TYR A 137 -17.55 13.27 5.51
C TYR A 137 -17.41 14.71 6.04
N MET A 138 -16.19 15.25 5.98
CA MET A 138 -15.92 16.66 6.34
C MET A 138 -16.08 17.57 5.12
N LEU A 139 -15.68 17.10 3.94
CA LEU A 139 -15.75 17.83 2.69
C LEU A 139 -16.04 16.87 1.55
N GLN A 140 -17.00 17.22 0.69
CA GLN A 140 -17.26 16.54 -0.57
C GLN A 140 -17.21 17.58 -1.69
N SER A 141 -16.10 17.61 -2.45
CA SER A 141 -15.86 18.63 -3.48
C SER A 141 -16.06 18.10 -4.90
N GLY A 142 -16.28 16.80 -5.09
CA GLY A 142 -16.46 16.22 -6.42
C GLY A 142 -16.75 14.72 -6.38
N ASN A 143 -16.56 14.08 -7.55
CA ASN A 143 -16.73 12.65 -7.71
C ASN A 143 -15.51 11.90 -7.14
N GLU A 144 -15.72 10.95 -6.26
CA GLU A 144 -14.68 10.11 -5.63
C GLU A 144 -13.72 9.45 -6.65
N LYS A 145 -14.19 9.18 -7.87
CA LYS A 145 -13.35 8.58 -8.92
C LYS A 145 -12.38 9.55 -9.61
N GLU A 146 -12.60 10.83 -9.44
CA GLU A 146 -11.89 11.91 -10.14
C GLU A 146 -11.13 12.83 -9.19
N CYS A 147 -11.35 12.66 -7.88
CA CYS A 147 -10.76 13.46 -6.83
C CYS A 147 -9.73 12.66 -6.02
N ILE A 148 -8.91 13.37 -5.27
CA ILE A 148 -8.02 12.77 -4.28
C ILE A 148 -8.80 12.63 -2.97
N ASP A 149 -8.90 11.40 -2.47
CA ASP A 149 -9.49 11.14 -1.17
C ASP A 149 -8.47 11.36 -0.06
N VAL A 150 -8.86 12.11 0.96
CA VAL A 150 -8.04 12.38 2.14
C VAL A 150 -8.76 11.82 3.36
N ALA A 151 -8.12 10.90 4.07
CA ALA A 151 -8.61 10.38 5.33
C ALA A 151 -7.90 11.07 6.51
N ILE A 152 -8.68 11.55 7.48
CA ILE A 152 -8.18 12.07 8.76
C ILE A 152 -8.46 11.01 9.81
N LEU A 153 -7.42 10.53 10.48
CA LEU A 153 -7.51 9.46 11.46
C LEU A 153 -7.52 10.02 12.87
N ALA A 154 -8.40 9.48 13.72
CA ALA A 154 -8.57 9.89 15.13
C ALA A 154 -7.49 9.27 16.04
N GLU A 155 -6.23 9.37 15.66
CA GLU A 155 -5.13 8.92 16.50
C GLU A 155 -4.92 9.88 17.67
N GLY A 156 -4.77 9.32 18.89
CA GLY A 156 -4.59 10.11 20.12
C GLY A 156 -5.89 10.59 20.77
N TYR A 157 -7.06 10.33 20.18
CA TYR A 157 -8.36 10.65 20.78
C TYR A 157 -9.00 9.40 21.39
N THR A 158 -9.61 9.56 22.58
CA THR A 158 -10.44 8.52 23.19
C THR A 158 -11.85 8.54 22.60
N GLY A 159 -12.63 7.47 22.81
CA GLY A 159 -14.03 7.44 22.36
C GLY A 159 -14.92 8.56 22.94
N LYS A 160 -14.53 9.16 24.07
CA LYS A 160 -15.24 10.29 24.68
C LYS A 160 -14.87 11.65 24.04
N GLU A 161 -13.77 11.69 23.32
CA GLU A 161 -13.23 12.90 22.68
C GLU A 161 -13.52 12.94 21.18
N MET A 162 -14.40 12.07 20.68
CA MET A 162 -14.73 12.02 19.25
C MET A 162 -15.36 13.33 18.74
N ASP A 163 -16.12 14.03 19.56
CA ASP A 163 -16.69 15.35 19.18
C ASP A 163 -15.57 16.38 18.99
N LEU A 164 -14.56 16.38 19.87
CA LEU A 164 -13.37 17.23 19.72
C LEU A 164 -12.59 16.88 18.45
N PHE A 165 -12.36 15.57 18.20
CA PHE A 165 -11.73 15.12 16.96
C PHE A 165 -12.44 15.65 15.71
N TYR A 166 -13.77 15.53 15.66
CA TYR A 166 -14.53 16.03 14.50
C TYR A 166 -14.45 17.54 14.35
N GLN A 167 -14.38 18.29 15.45
CA GLN A 167 -14.20 19.74 15.44
C GLN A 167 -12.80 20.11 14.89
N ASP A 168 -11.75 19.43 15.34
CA ASP A 168 -10.38 19.65 14.89
C ASP A 168 -10.22 19.26 13.41
N ALA A 169 -10.81 18.15 12.99
CA ALA A 169 -10.84 17.74 11.59
C ALA A 169 -11.56 18.76 10.69
N GLN A 170 -12.66 19.34 11.16
CA GLN A 170 -13.40 20.40 10.44
C GLN A 170 -12.54 21.65 10.28
N ASN A 171 -11.90 22.10 11.36
CA ASN A 171 -11.01 23.26 11.36
C ASN A 171 -9.85 23.04 10.37
N ALA A 172 -9.24 21.86 10.36
CA ALA A 172 -8.17 21.52 9.42
C ALA A 172 -8.62 21.54 7.95
N CYS A 173 -9.87 21.15 7.66
CA CYS A 173 -10.45 21.24 6.32
C CYS A 173 -10.74 22.69 5.90
N GLU A 174 -11.15 23.55 6.84
CA GLU A 174 -11.45 24.95 6.57
C GLU A 174 -10.19 25.80 6.36
N ASP A 175 -9.15 25.53 7.13
CA ASP A 175 -7.85 26.21 7.01
C ASP A 175 -7.22 25.97 5.60
N ARG A 176 -7.40 24.78 5.02
CA ARG A 176 -6.96 24.48 3.65
C ARG A 176 -7.71 25.25 2.56
N LYS A 177 -8.96 25.65 2.80
CA LYS A 177 -9.73 26.48 1.84
C LYS A 177 -9.22 27.90 1.74
N SER A 178 -8.50 28.39 2.75
CA SER A 178 -7.96 29.75 2.80
C SER A 178 -6.58 29.89 2.13
N VAL A 179 -5.98 28.78 1.67
CA VAL A 179 -4.63 28.75 1.08
C VAL A 179 -4.64 28.51 -0.44
N VAL A 180 -5.82 28.52 -1.09
CA VAL A 180 -5.97 28.37 -2.55
C VAL A 180 -6.47 29.68 -3.16
#